data_78bdfbc146443097d991951ba46f692e
#
_entry.id   78bdfbc146443097d991951ba46f692e
#
_cell.length_a   1.000
_cell.length_b   1.000
_cell.length_c   1.000
_cell.angle_alpha   90.00
_cell.angle_beta   90.00
_cell.angle_gamma   90.00
#
_symmetry.space_group_name_H-M   'P 1'
#
loop_
_entity.id
_entity.type
_entity.pdbx_description
1 polymer ?
#
loop_
_entity_poly.entity_id
_entity_poly.type
_entity_poly.pdbx_seq_one_letter_code
_entity_poly.pdbx_strand_id
1 'polypeptide(L)'
;MSKIIGIDLGTTNSCVAVMEGGKPVVIANTEGARTTPSVVAFTKTGERLVGEPAKRQAVTNSEKTISSIKRHMGSDYRVTIDDKKYSPQEISAMILQKLKADAEGYLGEKVTEAVITVPAYFNDAQRQATKDAGKIAGLDVKRIINEPTAAALAYGLDNEKEQKIMVYDLGGGTFDVSVIEIGDGVIEVLATSGDNRLGGDDFDEKVTRYMLSEFKRTEGVDLSGDKMAMQRLREAAEKAKKELSSAATTNINLPFITATAEGPKHFDMNLTRAKFDELTHDLVERTVIPVQNALRDAGITASELSKVLLVGGSTRIPAVQDKVRQLTGKEPSKNLNPDECVAVGASIQGGKLAGDTGAGDILLLDVTPLTLSIETMGGIATHLIDRNTTIPTRKSQIFSTAADNQTAVDINVVQGERQFARDNKSLGQFRLDGIAPARRGVPQIEVTFDIDANGIVNVSAKDLGTGKEQHITITAGSNMSEDEISKAVKEAAEFETQDKKRKEGVEAKNEADAMIFQTENALNEVGDKVSADDKAKVQSEIDSLKSLLSNCNTDDLTDAQIEDIKAGKQRLMDAAQGVFAKMYEAAGAQAGAGPQGAGPNPGADTSYQNNDDVVDADYKEV
;
A
#
# COMPACT_ATOMS: atom_id res chain seq x y z
N MET A 1 -12.29 2.10 22.88
CA MET A 1 -12.70 2.62 21.57
C MET A 1 -11.96 1.80 20.54
N SER A 2 -12.62 1.36 19.46
CA SER A 2 -11.91 0.66 18.39
C SER A 2 -10.83 1.57 17.80
N LYS A 3 -9.66 1.03 17.56
CA LYS A 3 -8.57 1.80 16.93
C LYS A 3 -8.84 1.92 15.42
N ILE A 4 -8.66 3.12 14.87
CA ILE A 4 -8.72 3.39 13.44
C ILE A 4 -7.30 3.33 12.89
N ILE A 5 -7.03 2.39 11.97
CA ILE A 5 -5.71 2.29 11.35
C ILE A 5 -5.59 3.24 10.16
N GLY A 6 -4.37 3.74 9.93
CA GLY A 6 -4.00 4.49 8.74
C GLY A 6 -3.29 3.59 7.74
N ILE A 7 -3.77 3.57 6.50
CA ILE A 7 -3.22 2.72 5.44
C ILE A 7 -2.77 3.59 4.27
N ASP A 8 -1.52 3.44 3.90
CA ASP A 8 -1.01 3.79 2.58
C ASP A 8 -1.16 2.58 1.65
N LEU A 9 -2.13 2.64 0.75
CA LEU A 9 -2.33 1.62 -0.28
C LEU A 9 -1.51 1.99 -1.52
N GLY A 10 -0.20 1.76 -1.48
CA GLY A 10 0.72 2.15 -2.55
C GLY A 10 0.67 1.25 -3.78
N THR A 11 1.16 1.74 -4.93
CA THR A 11 1.23 0.96 -6.18
C THR A 11 2.18 -0.23 -6.07
N THR A 12 3.36 -0.02 -5.48
CA THR A 12 4.42 -1.03 -5.37
C THR A 12 4.49 -1.61 -3.97
N ASN A 13 4.42 -0.77 -2.94
CA ASN A 13 4.44 -1.16 -1.54
C ASN A 13 3.32 -0.43 -0.80
N SER A 14 2.74 -1.10 0.17
CA SER A 14 1.74 -0.56 1.08
C SER A 14 2.29 -0.52 2.51
N CYS A 15 1.75 0.37 3.33
CA CYS A 15 2.18 0.56 4.71
C CYS A 15 0.96 0.76 5.62
N VAL A 16 1.03 0.29 6.85
CA VAL A 16 -0.03 0.47 7.85
C VAL A 16 0.55 1.04 9.14
N ALA A 17 -0.17 1.99 9.73
CA ALA A 17 0.21 2.63 10.98
C ALA A 17 -1.02 2.82 11.88
N VAL A 18 -0.79 3.07 13.16
CA VAL A 18 -1.83 3.31 14.15
C VAL A 18 -1.35 4.36 15.17
N MET A 19 -2.30 5.08 15.78
CA MET A 19 -1.99 5.92 16.93
C MET A 19 -1.89 5.08 18.21
N GLU A 20 -0.76 5.17 18.90
CA GLU A 20 -0.50 4.48 20.17
C GLU A 20 0.17 5.42 21.17
N GLY A 21 -0.42 5.57 22.36
CA GLY A 21 0.12 6.46 23.38
C GLY A 21 0.29 7.92 22.91
N GLY A 22 -0.58 8.39 22.02
CA GLY A 22 -0.52 9.73 21.45
C GLY A 22 0.53 9.93 20.36
N LYS A 23 1.13 8.84 19.85
CA LYS A 23 2.12 8.89 18.77
C LYS A 23 1.76 7.93 17.64
N PRO A 24 2.07 8.27 16.38
CA PRO A 24 1.89 7.33 15.28
C PRO A 24 2.98 6.25 15.29
N VAL A 25 2.57 5.01 15.13
CA VAL A 25 3.44 3.82 15.10
C VAL A 25 3.20 3.07 13.80
N VAL A 26 4.24 2.84 13.02
CA VAL A 26 4.17 1.99 11.82
C VAL A 26 4.22 0.53 12.26
N ILE A 27 3.23 -0.24 11.84
CA ILE A 27 3.10 -1.66 12.17
C ILE A 27 3.98 -2.47 11.22
N ALA A 28 4.87 -3.29 11.78
CA ALA A 28 5.61 -4.27 10.99
C ALA A 28 4.69 -5.44 10.59
N ASN A 29 4.86 -5.94 9.38
CA ASN A 29 4.12 -7.11 8.91
C ASN A 29 4.68 -8.41 9.54
N THR A 30 4.01 -9.53 9.28
CA THR A 30 4.43 -10.86 9.80
C THR A 30 5.81 -11.29 9.33
N GLU A 31 6.34 -10.69 8.26
CA GLU A 31 7.70 -10.92 7.77
C GLU A 31 8.74 -9.97 8.41
N GLY A 32 8.33 -9.13 9.37
CA GLY A 32 9.18 -8.17 10.08
C GLY A 32 9.48 -6.88 9.29
N ALA A 33 8.91 -6.70 8.11
CA ALA A 33 9.12 -5.50 7.30
C ALA A 33 8.06 -4.41 7.64
N ARG A 34 8.46 -3.15 7.55
CA ARG A 34 7.56 -1.99 7.80
C ARG A 34 6.69 -1.61 6.60
N THR A 35 7.00 -2.18 5.43
CA THR A 35 6.18 -2.06 4.21
C THR A 35 5.88 -3.44 3.66
N THR A 36 4.75 -3.59 3.01
CA THR A 36 4.29 -4.84 2.39
C THR A 36 4.21 -4.64 0.88
N PRO A 37 4.86 -5.47 0.06
CA PRO A 37 4.71 -5.41 -1.39
C PRO A 37 3.23 -5.49 -1.80
N SER A 38 2.77 -4.59 -2.67
CA SER A 38 1.41 -4.58 -3.22
C SER A 38 1.27 -5.64 -4.33
N VAL A 39 1.56 -6.88 -3.99
CA VAL A 39 1.59 -8.03 -4.90
C VAL A 39 0.66 -9.12 -4.39
N VAL A 40 -0.16 -9.65 -5.29
CA VAL A 40 -1.06 -10.78 -5.02
C VAL A 40 -0.74 -11.90 -6.00
N ALA A 41 -0.68 -13.13 -5.53
CA ALA A 41 -0.48 -14.29 -6.37
C ALA A 41 -1.42 -15.42 -6.00
N PHE A 42 -1.71 -16.29 -6.99
CA PHE A 42 -2.50 -17.48 -6.79
C PHE A 42 -1.63 -18.71 -7.13
N THR A 43 -1.51 -19.63 -6.20
CA THR A 43 -0.75 -20.85 -6.40
C THR A 43 -1.47 -21.81 -7.36
N LYS A 44 -0.80 -22.88 -7.75
CA LYS A 44 -1.43 -23.95 -8.58
C LYS A 44 -2.58 -24.65 -7.85
N THR A 45 -2.57 -24.65 -6.53
CA THR A 45 -3.63 -25.20 -5.68
C THR A 45 -4.78 -24.23 -5.41
N GLY A 46 -4.72 -23.01 -5.97
CA GLY A 46 -5.75 -21.97 -5.80
C GLY A 46 -5.58 -21.14 -4.53
N GLU A 47 -4.51 -21.37 -3.77
CA GLU A 47 -4.19 -20.59 -2.59
C GLU A 47 -3.78 -19.16 -2.96
N ARG A 48 -4.21 -18.18 -2.16
CA ARG A 48 -3.88 -16.78 -2.33
C ARG A 48 -2.68 -16.38 -1.48
N LEU A 49 -1.67 -15.79 -2.11
CA LEU A 49 -0.50 -15.21 -1.48
C LEU A 49 -0.55 -13.68 -1.62
N VAL A 50 -0.15 -12.95 -0.58
CA VAL A 50 -0.10 -11.47 -0.60
C VAL A 50 1.23 -11.00 0.00
N GLY A 51 1.77 -9.93 -0.55
CA GLY A 51 2.99 -9.31 -0.05
C GLY A 51 4.27 -10.03 -0.50
N GLU A 52 5.21 -10.16 0.40
CA GLU A 52 6.52 -10.74 0.11
C GLU A 52 6.45 -12.20 -0.38
N PRO A 53 5.59 -13.09 0.19
CA PRO A 53 5.42 -14.44 -0.34
C PRO A 53 4.95 -14.46 -1.81
N ALA A 54 4.04 -13.56 -2.18
CA ALA A 54 3.59 -13.41 -3.56
C ALA A 54 4.71 -12.91 -4.48
N LYS A 55 5.50 -11.93 -4.02
CA LYS A 55 6.62 -11.36 -4.79
C LYS A 55 7.72 -12.39 -5.05
N ARG A 56 8.10 -13.19 -4.06
CA ARG A 56 9.17 -14.20 -4.16
C ARG A 56 8.92 -15.27 -5.23
N GLN A 57 7.68 -15.64 -5.46
CA GLN A 57 7.34 -16.67 -6.44
C GLN A 57 6.97 -16.11 -7.82
N ALA A 58 7.02 -14.79 -8.02
CA ALA A 58 6.60 -14.13 -9.26
C ALA A 58 7.33 -14.63 -10.51
N VAL A 59 8.62 -14.96 -10.41
CA VAL A 59 9.43 -15.51 -11.52
C VAL A 59 8.87 -16.85 -12.00
N THR A 60 8.51 -17.74 -11.07
CA THR A 60 8.05 -19.11 -11.40
C THR A 60 6.56 -19.19 -11.64
N ASN A 61 5.80 -18.14 -11.31
CA ASN A 61 4.35 -18.07 -11.40
C ASN A 61 3.88 -16.69 -11.91
N SER A 62 4.55 -16.16 -12.92
CA SER A 62 4.29 -14.82 -13.45
C SER A 62 2.86 -14.61 -13.99
N GLU A 63 2.23 -15.65 -14.51
CA GLU A 63 0.86 -15.59 -15.06
C GLU A 63 -0.22 -15.40 -13.99
N LYS A 64 0.03 -15.88 -12.77
CA LYS A 64 -0.91 -15.81 -11.65
C LYS A 64 -0.42 -14.84 -10.55
N THR A 65 0.54 -13.98 -10.88
CA THR A 65 1.07 -12.94 -9.97
C THR A 65 0.71 -11.56 -10.49
N ILE A 66 0.02 -10.79 -9.66
CA ILE A 66 -0.50 -9.46 -9.98
C ILE A 66 0.28 -8.43 -9.19
N SER A 67 0.86 -7.47 -9.87
CA SER A 67 1.52 -6.28 -9.30
C SER A 67 0.93 -5.00 -9.90
N SER A 68 1.18 -3.86 -9.26
CA SER A 68 0.81 -2.52 -9.74
C SER A 68 -0.68 -2.35 -10.08
N ILE A 69 -1.57 -3.11 -9.45
CA ILE A 69 -3.01 -3.09 -9.74
C ILE A 69 -3.65 -1.72 -9.49
N LYS A 70 -3.08 -0.90 -8.61
CA LYS A 70 -3.55 0.46 -8.32
C LYS A 70 -3.61 1.35 -9.57
N ARG A 71 -2.76 1.10 -10.58
CA ARG A 71 -2.78 1.80 -11.87
C ARG A 71 -4.07 1.58 -12.68
N HIS A 72 -4.83 0.55 -12.34
CA HIS A 72 -6.09 0.18 -12.99
C HIS A 72 -7.33 0.53 -12.18
N MET A 73 -7.17 1.14 -10.97
CA MET A 73 -8.31 1.55 -10.15
C MET A 73 -9.22 2.50 -10.91
N GLY A 74 -10.53 2.33 -10.72
CA GLY A 74 -11.56 3.14 -11.40
C GLY A 74 -11.68 2.84 -12.90
N SER A 75 -11.18 1.71 -13.39
CA SER A 75 -11.33 1.24 -14.77
C SER A 75 -12.04 -0.11 -14.84
N ASP A 76 -12.47 -0.50 -16.03
CA ASP A 76 -13.10 -1.79 -16.34
C ASP A 76 -12.10 -2.94 -16.53
N TYR A 77 -10.83 -2.70 -16.20
CA TYR A 77 -9.78 -3.71 -16.26
C TYR A 77 -10.14 -4.94 -15.43
N ARG A 78 -9.83 -6.12 -15.95
CA ARG A 78 -10.04 -7.39 -15.25
C ARG A 78 -8.78 -8.25 -15.36
N VAL A 79 -8.37 -8.81 -14.24
CA VAL A 79 -7.34 -9.85 -14.18
C VAL A 79 -8.04 -11.19 -14.26
N THR A 80 -7.65 -12.04 -15.21
CA THR A 80 -8.19 -13.41 -15.32
C THR A 80 -7.19 -14.37 -14.70
N ILE A 81 -7.62 -15.07 -13.66
CA ILE A 81 -6.86 -16.13 -12.99
C ILE A 81 -7.72 -17.39 -13.10
N ASP A 82 -7.21 -18.38 -13.83
CA ASP A 82 -7.97 -19.54 -14.23
C ASP A 82 -9.32 -19.12 -14.89
N ASP A 83 -10.45 -19.53 -14.36
CA ASP A 83 -11.77 -19.19 -14.90
C ASP A 83 -12.41 -17.97 -14.22
N LYS A 84 -11.73 -17.35 -13.24
CA LYS A 84 -12.25 -16.22 -12.47
C LYS A 84 -11.64 -14.90 -12.92
N LYS A 85 -12.50 -13.88 -13.07
CA LYS A 85 -12.10 -12.50 -13.37
C LYS A 85 -12.19 -11.65 -12.12
N TYR A 86 -11.09 -10.98 -11.79
CA TYR A 86 -10.99 -10.09 -10.65
C TYR A 86 -10.92 -8.63 -11.11
N SER A 87 -11.64 -7.77 -10.42
CA SER A 87 -11.53 -6.31 -10.59
C SER A 87 -10.29 -5.77 -9.85
N PRO A 88 -9.82 -4.55 -10.17
CA PRO A 88 -8.77 -3.89 -9.40
C PRO A 88 -9.13 -3.72 -7.92
N GLN A 89 -10.42 -3.49 -7.61
CA GLN A 89 -10.94 -3.38 -6.24
C GLN A 89 -10.76 -4.68 -5.46
N GLU A 90 -11.10 -5.82 -6.06
CA GLU A 90 -10.95 -7.14 -5.41
C GLU A 90 -9.48 -7.47 -5.13
N ILE A 91 -8.58 -7.22 -6.09
CA ILE A 91 -7.14 -7.44 -5.87
C ILE A 91 -6.59 -6.48 -4.80
N SER A 92 -6.99 -5.21 -4.82
CA SER A 92 -6.59 -4.24 -3.80
C SER A 92 -7.15 -4.61 -2.42
N ALA A 93 -8.36 -5.16 -2.35
CA ALA A 93 -8.95 -5.64 -1.11
C ALA A 93 -8.14 -6.79 -0.48
N MET A 94 -7.53 -7.66 -1.27
CA MET A 94 -6.65 -8.72 -0.77
C MET A 94 -5.41 -8.14 -0.08
N ILE A 95 -4.84 -7.05 -0.64
CA ILE A 95 -3.73 -6.33 -0.01
C ILE A 95 -4.19 -5.70 1.31
N LEU A 96 -5.35 -5.02 1.29
CA LEU A 96 -5.93 -4.40 2.49
C LEU A 96 -6.23 -5.42 3.59
N GLN A 97 -6.71 -6.64 3.23
CA GLN A 97 -6.93 -7.73 4.18
C GLN A 97 -5.63 -8.17 4.85
N LYS A 98 -4.52 -8.27 4.10
CA LYS A 98 -3.19 -8.59 4.68
C LYS A 98 -2.78 -7.51 5.68
N LEU A 99 -2.87 -6.22 5.31
CA LEU A 99 -2.52 -5.12 6.21
C LEU A 99 -3.41 -5.07 7.46
N LYS A 100 -4.71 -5.36 7.30
CA LYS A 100 -5.66 -5.50 8.41
C LYS A 100 -5.25 -6.64 9.34
N ALA A 101 -4.93 -7.81 8.79
CA ALA A 101 -4.50 -8.97 9.58
C ALA A 101 -3.18 -8.71 10.33
N ASP A 102 -2.22 -8.02 9.70
CA ASP A 102 -0.98 -7.60 10.35
C ASP A 102 -1.26 -6.62 11.51
N ALA A 103 -2.18 -5.66 11.29
CA ALA A 103 -2.58 -4.72 12.33
C ALA A 103 -3.31 -5.43 13.50
N GLU A 104 -4.22 -6.36 13.21
CA GLU A 104 -4.91 -7.17 14.22
C GLU A 104 -3.94 -8.05 15.01
N GLY A 105 -2.94 -8.63 14.33
CA GLY A 105 -1.88 -9.40 14.96
C GLY A 105 -1.03 -8.56 15.92
N TYR A 106 -0.70 -7.34 15.53
CA TYR A 106 0.06 -6.39 16.35
C TYR A 106 -0.75 -5.88 17.55
N LEU A 107 -2.01 -5.49 17.31
CA LEU A 107 -2.87 -4.86 18.33
C LEU A 107 -3.48 -5.88 19.29
N GLY A 108 -3.56 -7.16 18.92
CA GLY A 108 -4.26 -8.19 19.70
C GLY A 108 -5.78 -8.03 19.73
N GLU A 109 -6.35 -7.17 18.88
CA GLU A 109 -7.79 -6.92 18.78
C GLU A 109 -8.25 -6.79 17.32
N LYS A 110 -9.56 -6.94 17.08
CA LYS A 110 -10.12 -6.77 15.73
C LYS A 110 -10.08 -5.33 15.28
N VAL A 111 -9.72 -5.13 14.01
CA VAL A 111 -9.72 -3.85 13.32
C VAL A 111 -10.85 -3.81 12.30
N THR A 112 -11.77 -2.86 12.49
CA THR A 112 -12.95 -2.69 11.62
C THR A 112 -12.99 -1.36 10.88
N GLU A 113 -12.13 -0.40 11.25
CA GLU A 113 -12.18 0.97 10.75
C GLU A 113 -10.80 1.40 10.23
N ALA A 114 -10.78 2.15 9.14
CA ALA A 114 -9.55 2.63 8.54
C ALA A 114 -9.68 4.03 7.91
N VAL A 115 -8.56 4.74 7.85
CA VAL A 115 -8.30 5.83 6.92
C VAL A 115 -7.39 5.29 5.83
N ILE A 116 -7.77 5.44 4.56
CA ILE A 116 -7.00 4.94 3.42
C ILE A 116 -6.56 6.11 2.54
N THR A 117 -5.32 6.09 2.07
CA THR A 117 -4.79 7.16 1.23
C THR A 117 -4.96 6.88 -0.26
N VAL A 118 -5.04 7.96 -1.02
CA VAL A 118 -5.07 7.95 -2.48
C VAL A 118 -4.18 9.06 -3.03
N PRO A 119 -3.63 8.91 -4.24
CA PRO A 119 -2.97 10.00 -4.93
C PRO A 119 -3.88 11.23 -5.02
N ALA A 120 -3.31 12.43 -4.87
CA ALA A 120 -4.10 13.66 -4.90
C ALA A 120 -4.81 13.85 -6.24
N TYR A 121 -4.19 13.41 -7.32
CA TYR A 121 -4.70 13.52 -8.69
C TYR A 121 -5.64 12.37 -9.12
N PHE A 122 -6.05 11.48 -8.17
CA PHE A 122 -7.09 10.49 -8.43
C PHE A 122 -8.43 11.17 -8.69
N ASN A 123 -9.10 10.72 -9.76
CA ASN A 123 -10.47 11.13 -10.06
C ASN A 123 -11.48 10.43 -9.12
N ASP A 124 -12.71 10.86 -9.18
CA ASP A 124 -13.80 10.34 -8.34
C ASP A 124 -13.97 8.81 -8.45
N ALA A 125 -13.92 8.26 -9.67
CA ALA A 125 -14.02 6.81 -9.90
C ALA A 125 -12.93 6.02 -9.18
N GLN A 126 -11.70 6.53 -9.18
CA GLN A 126 -10.56 5.89 -8.52
C GLN A 126 -10.68 5.97 -6.98
N ARG A 127 -11.20 7.09 -6.46
CA ARG A 127 -11.48 7.28 -5.02
C ARG A 127 -12.56 6.33 -4.54
N GLN A 128 -13.68 6.26 -5.26
CA GLN A 128 -14.76 5.34 -4.94
C GLN A 128 -14.30 3.88 -5.01
N ALA A 129 -13.55 3.50 -6.05
CA ALA A 129 -12.99 2.15 -6.18
C ALA A 129 -12.06 1.79 -5.00
N THR A 130 -11.31 2.76 -4.46
CA THR A 130 -10.48 2.55 -3.26
C THR A 130 -11.34 2.35 -2.02
N LYS A 131 -12.43 3.11 -1.86
CA LYS A 131 -13.39 2.95 -0.78
C LYS A 131 -14.08 1.59 -0.84
N ASP A 132 -14.47 1.14 -2.03
CA ASP A 132 -15.06 -0.18 -2.27
C ASP A 132 -14.08 -1.33 -1.92
N ALA A 133 -12.81 -1.18 -2.29
CA ALA A 133 -11.77 -2.13 -1.91
C ALA A 133 -11.63 -2.27 -0.39
N GLY A 134 -11.72 -1.15 0.35
CA GLY A 134 -11.76 -1.15 1.82
C GLY A 134 -12.97 -1.90 2.36
N LYS A 135 -14.16 -1.66 1.80
CA LYS A 135 -15.41 -2.34 2.17
C LYS A 135 -15.32 -3.86 1.91
N ILE A 136 -14.78 -4.27 0.75
CA ILE A 136 -14.55 -5.68 0.40
C ILE A 136 -13.57 -6.32 1.40
N ALA A 137 -12.55 -5.58 1.85
CA ALA A 137 -11.61 -6.05 2.87
C ALA A 137 -12.19 -6.14 4.29
N GLY A 138 -13.47 -5.77 4.48
CA GLY A 138 -14.12 -5.76 5.79
C GLY A 138 -13.70 -4.57 6.65
N LEU A 139 -13.37 -3.43 6.02
CA LEU A 139 -13.03 -2.17 6.68
C LEU A 139 -14.12 -1.12 6.40
N ASP A 140 -14.61 -0.48 7.46
CA ASP A 140 -15.37 0.77 7.35
C ASP A 140 -14.37 1.91 7.09
N VAL A 141 -14.35 2.41 5.86
CA VAL A 141 -13.45 3.48 5.45
C VAL A 141 -14.00 4.82 5.92
N LYS A 142 -13.51 5.28 7.07
CA LYS A 142 -13.94 6.54 7.70
C LYS A 142 -13.56 7.76 6.89
N ARG A 143 -12.41 7.70 6.24
CA ARG A 143 -11.91 8.80 5.41
C ARG A 143 -11.02 8.27 4.29
N ILE A 144 -11.18 8.85 3.10
CA ILE A 144 -10.16 8.84 2.06
C ILE A 144 -9.38 10.14 2.20
N ILE A 145 -8.05 10.08 2.28
CA ILE A 145 -7.17 11.24 2.40
C ILE A 145 -6.13 11.23 1.27
N ASN A 146 -5.77 12.38 0.75
CA ASN A 146 -4.73 12.49 -0.27
C ASN A 146 -3.35 12.18 0.32
N GLU A 147 -2.51 11.44 -0.42
CA GLU A 147 -1.15 11.04 -0.01
C GLU A 147 -0.29 12.26 0.38
N PRO A 148 -0.22 13.35 -0.41
CA PRO A 148 0.55 14.52 -0.02
C PRO A 148 -0.01 15.24 1.22
N THR A 149 -1.33 15.23 1.42
CA THR A 149 -1.97 15.79 2.62
C THR A 149 -1.63 14.95 3.86
N ALA A 150 -1.62 13.63 3.73
CA ALA A 150 -1.18 12.72 4.79
C ALA A 150 0.30 12.94 5.12
N ALA A 151 1.17 13.09 4.12
CA ALA A 151 2.59 13.38 4.34
C ALA A 151 2.81 14.74 5.03
N ALA A 152 2.03 15.77 4.66
CA ALA A 152 2.06 17.07 5.32
C ALA A 152 1.60 16.98 6.78
N LEU A 153 0.57 16.14 7.07
CA LEU A 153 0.11 15.89 8.44
C LEU A 153 1.19 15.21 9.28
N ALA A 154 1.88 14.20 8.71
CA ALA A 154 3.02 13.56 9.39
C ALA A 154 4.16 14.53 9.68
N TYR A 155 4.40 15.48 8.77
CA TYR A 155 5.39 16.54 8.95
C TYR A 155 4.92 17.61 9.93
N GLY A 156 3.65 17.98 9.89
CA GLY A 156 3.06 19.15 10.58
C GLY A 156 2.89 18.98 12.09
N LEU A 157 2.84 17.76 12.62
CA LEU A 157 2.64 17.51 14.06
C LEU A 157 3.66 18.22 14.96
N ASP A 158 4.90 18.39 14.47
CA ASP A 158 5.99 19.01 15.23
C ASP A 158 6.28 20.45 14.80
N ASN A 159 5.48 21.04 13.89
CA ASN A 159 5.75 22.34 13.27
C ASN A 159 4.54 23.28 13.38
N GLU A 160 4.54 24.13 14.40
CA GLU A 160 3.46 25.10 14.68
C GLU A 160 3.58 26.41 13.89
N LYS A 161 4.69 26.65 13.18
CA LYS A 161 4.92 27.91 12.47
C LYS A 161 4.25 27.91 11.11
N GLU A 162 3.60 29.02 10.78
CA GLU A 162 3.07 29.29 9.45
C GLU A 162 4.16 29.13 8.37
N GLN A 163 3.90 28.25 7.41
CA GLN A 163 4.83 27.93 6.33
C GLN A 163 4.13 27.35 5.10
N LYS A 164 4.67 27.68 3.93
CA LYS A 164 4.27 27.06 2.67
C LYS A 164 5.26 25.98 2.30
N ILE A 165 4.77 24.78 2.08
CA ILE A 165 5.60 23.64 1.69
C ILE A 165 5.15 23.09 0.35
N MET A 166 6.06 22.43 -0.35
CA MET A 166 5.72 21.58 -1.49
C MET A 166 5.91 20.13 -1.08
N VAL A 167 4.91 19.31 -1.33
CA VAL A 167 5.02 17.85 -1.28
C VAL A 167 5.20 17.36 -2.70
N TYR A 168 6.33 16.71 -2.97
CA TYR A 168 6.69 16.10 -4.24
C TYR A 168 6.68 14.60 -4.05
N ASP A 169 5.60 13.95 -4.51
CA ASP A 169 5.36 12.52 -4.34
C ASP A 169 5.56 11.78 -5.66
N LEU A 170 6.65 11.04 -5.78
CA LEU A 170 6.94 10.16 -6.90
C LEU A 170 6.97 8.72 -6.40
N GLY A 171 5.83 8.08 -6.48
CA GLY A 171 5.63 6.69 -6.08
C GLY A 171 6.05 5.67 -7.15
N GLY A 172 5.50 4.46 -7.04
CA GLY A 172 5.73 3.40 -8.03
C GLY A 172 4.96 3.61 -9.33
N GLY A 173 3.77 4.22 -9.28
CA GLY A 173 2.86 4.31 -10.42
C GLY A 173 2.32 5.70 -10.73
N THR A 174 2.39 6.64 -9.79
CA THR A 174 1.84 7.99 -9.89
C THR A 174 2.87 9.02 -9.46
N PHE A 175 2.71 10.21 -10.00
CA PHE A 175 3.41 11.42 -9.59
C PHE A 175 2.40 12.48 -9.19
N ASP A 176 2.52 13.00 -7.97
CA ASP A 176 1.71 14.09 -7.44
C ASP A 176 2.61 15.19 -6.89
N VAL A 177 2.20 16.42 -7.06
CA VAL A 177 2.82 17.59 -6.43
C VAL A 177 1.73 18.48 -5.86
N SER A 178 1.86 18.83 -4.57
CA SER A 178 0.92 19.69 -3.87
C SER A 178 1.66 20.85 -3.20
N VAL A 179 1.11 22.03 -3.29
CA VAL A 179 1.50 23.20 -2.51
C VAL A 179 0.55 23.32 -1.34
N ILE A 180 1.10 23.31 -0.13
CA ILE A 180 0.33 23.20 1.11
C ILE A 180 0.78 24.31 2.06
N GLU A 181 -0.18 24.99 2.67
CA GLU A 181 0.05 25.94 3.76
C GLU A 181 -0.25 25.25 5.10
N ILE A 182 0.67 25.39 6.03
CA ILE A 182 0.57 24.87 7.39
C ILE A 182 0.67 26.05 8.34
N GLY A 183 -0.31 26.21 9.23
CA GLY A 183 -0.29 27.26 10.23
C GLY A 183 -1.55 27.24 11.09
N ASP A 184 -1.48 27.75 12.32
CA ASP A 184 -2.62 27.93 13.25
C ASP A 184 -3.52 26.69 13.43
N GLY A 185 -2.92 25.49 13.38
CA GLY A 185 -3.69 24.24 13.49
C GLY A 185 -4.44 23.86 12.21
N VAL A 186 -4.14 24.49 11.08
CA VAL A 186 -4.74 24.21 9.76
C VAL A 186 -3.66 23.71 8.81
N ILE A 187 -3.98 22.66 8.06
CA ILE A 187 -3.24 22.22 6.88
C ILE A 187 -4.15 22.41 5.69
N GLU A 188 -3.83 23.39 4.86
CA GLU A 188 -4.62 23.75 3.67
C GLU A 188 -3.84 23.46 2.40
N VAL A 189 -4.42 22.67 1.51
CA VAL A 189 -3.90 22.45 0.16
C VAL A 189 -4.30 23.65 -0.69
N LEU A 190 -3.30 24.42 -1.16
CA LEU A 190 -3.53 25.56 -2.04
C LEU A 190 -3.73 25.14 -3.50
N ALA A 191 -2.94 24.18 -3.95
CA ALA A 191 -3.07 23.60 -5.28
C ALA A 191 -2.42 22.22 -5.36
N THR A 192 -2.93 21.38 -6.28
CA THR A 192 -2.37 20.08 -6.62
C THR A 192 -2.30 19.89 -8.13
N SER A 193 -1.30 19.16 -8.59
CA SER A 193 -1.15 18.74 -9.99
C SER A 193 -0.42 17.40 -10.03
N GLY A 194 -0.50 16.65 -11.15
CA GLY A 194 0.13 15.34 -11.18
C GLY A 194 0.06 14.65 -12.54
N ASP A 195 0.59 13.40 -12.55
CA ASP A 195 0.55 12.48 -13.67
C ASP A 195 0.29 11.06 -13.14
N ASN A 196 -0.91 10.55 -13.34
CA ASN A 196 -1.35 9.23 -12.88
C ASN A 196 -0.70 8.05 -13.61
N ARG A 197 0.21 8.33 -14.56
CA ARG A 197 0.95 7.32 -15.35
C ARG A 197 2.45 7.58 -15.36
N LEU A 198 2.97 8.14 -14.27
CA LEU A 198 4.40 8.38 -14.08
C LEU A 198 4.82 7.88 -12.70
N GLY A 199 5.75 6.93 -12.65
CA GLY A 199 6.27 6.40 -11.40
C GLY A 199 7.42 5.43 -11.60
N GLY A 200 7.89 4.83 -10.52
CA GLY A 200 9.03 3.92 -10.52
C GLY A 200 8.95 2.76 -11.49
N ASP A 201 7.73 2.25 -11.76
CA ASP A 201 7.50 1.18 -12.74
C ASP A 201 7.88 1.62 -14.16
N ASP A 202 7.72 2.91 -14.50
CA ASP A 202 8.10 3.43 -15.82
C ASP A 202 9.63 3.52 -15.95
N PHE A 203 10.34 3.84 -14.86
CA PHE A 203 11.81 3.77 -14.82
C PHE A 203 12.28 2.33 -14.99
N ASP A 204 11.68 1.36 -14.32
CA ASP A 204 11.98 -0.06 -14.44
C ASP A 204 11.72 -0.57 -15.86
N GLU A 205 10.64 -0.14 -16.48
CA GLU A 205 10.32 -0.50 -17.88
C GLU A 205 11.37 0.03 -18.87
N LYS A 206 11.90 1.25 -18.68
CA LYS A 206 12.99 1.80 -19.50
C LYS A 206 14.26 0.93 -19.42
N VAL A 207 14.65 0.56 -18.21
CA VAL A 207 15.79 -0.32 -17.97
C VAL A 207 15.55 -1.71 -18.54
N THR A 208 14.35 -2.27 -18.33
CA THR A 208 13.96 -3.58 -18.87
C THR A 208 14.07 -3.62 -20.40
N ARG A 209 13.56 -2.60 -21.09
CA ARG A 209 13.66 -2.49 -22.55
C ARG A 209 15.10 -2.35 -23.02
N TYR A 210 15.90 -1.59 -22.29
CA TYR A 210 17.33 -1.48 -22.60
C TYR A 210 18.04 -2.84 -22.46
N MET A 211 17.83 -3.56 -21.35
CA MET A 211 18.40 -4.90 -21.17
C MET A 211 17.95 -5.88 -22.25
N LEU A 212 16.66 -5.85 -22.62
CA LEU A 212 16.11 -6.69 -23.68
C LEU A 212 16.78 -6.42 -25.03
N SER A 213 16.99 -5.13 -25.36
CA SER A 213 17.67 -4.73 -26.61
C SER A 213 19.14 -5.14 -26.62
N GLU A 214 19.84 -4.98 -25.49
CA GLU A 214 21.24 -5.38 -25.35
C GLU A 214 21.41 -6.90 -25.46
N PHE A 215 20.55 -7.69 -24.81
CA PHE A 215 20.58 -9.14 -24.92
C PHE A 215 20.35 -9.61 -26.38
N LYS A 216 19.36 -9.02 -27.04
CA LYS A 216 19.09 -9.32 -28.45
C LYS A 216 20.29 -8.94 -29.36
N ARG A 217 20.97 -7.83 -29.05
CA ARG A 217 22.16 -7.38 -29.80
C ARG A 217 23.36 -8.30 -29.61
N THR A 218 23.57 -8.81 -28.38
CA THR A 218 24.76 -9.62 -28.03
C THR A 218 24.57 -11.10 -28.33
N GLU A 219 23.40 -11.65 -28.02
CA GLU A 219 23.10 -13.08 -28.11
C GLU A 219 22.24 -13.46 -29.32
N GLY A 220 21.69 -12.47 -30.05
CA GLY A 220 20.78 -12.71 -31.18
C GLY A 220 19.39 -13.26 -30.81
N VAL A 221 19.05 -13.32 -29.54
CA VAL A 221 17.82 -13.93 -29.04
C VAL A 221 16.87 -12.87 -28.51
N ASP A 222 15.59 -12.96 -28.86
CA ASP A 222 14.55 -12.09 -28.36
C ASP A 222 13.82 -12.74 -27.18
N LEU A 223 13.93 -12.15 -25.99
CA LEU A 223 13.31 -12.64 -24.77
C LEU A 223 11.89 -12.12 -24.56
N SER A 224 11.35 -11.25 -25.42
CA SER A 224 10.05 -10.60 -25.23
C SER A 224 8.87 -11.58 -25.11
N GLY A 225 8.98 -12.77 -25.72
CA GLY A 225 8.00 -13.84 -25.65
C GLY A 225 8.17 -14.77 -24.44
N ASP A 226 9.27 -14.72 -23.72
CA ASP A 226 9.55 -15.55 -22.56
C ASP A 226 9.12 -14.81 -21.27
N LYS A 227 7.95 -15.20 -20.72
CA LYS A 227 7.37 -14.54 -19.55
C LYS A 227 8.27 -14.64 -18.31
N MET A 228 8.97 -15.78 -18.14
CA MET A 228 9.88 -15.97 -17.00
C MET A 228 11.12 -15.09 -17.15
N ALA A 229 11.72 -15.04 -18.34
CA ALA A 229 12.84 -14.16 -18.62
C ALA A 229 12.45 -12.69 -18.44
N MET A 230 11.29 -12.28 -18.97
CA MET A 230 10.77 -10.92 -18.81
C MET A 230 10.53 -10.55 -17.35
N GLN A 231 10.03 -11.45 -16.52
CA GLN A 231 9.85 -11.19 -15.08
C GLN A 231 11.20 -11.03 -14.38
N ARG A 232 12.19 -11.87 -14.70
CA ARG A 232 13.55 -11.75 -14.16
C ARG A 232 14.23 -10.45 -14.58
N LEU A 233 14.00 -9.99 -15.81
CA LEU A 233 14.50 -8.70 -16.29
C LEU A 233 13.86 -7.54 -15.52
N ARG A 234 12.54 -7.56 -15.26
CA ARG A 234 11.86 -6.52 -14.47
C ARG A 234 12.38 -6.45 -13.03
N GLU A 235 12.54 -7.60 -12.38
CA GLU A 235 13.11 -7.64 -11.02
C GLU A 235 14.55 -7.12 -10.97
N ALA A 236 15.36 -7.47 -11.97
CA ALA A 236 16.71 -6.96 -12.09
C ALA A 236 16.74 -5.45 -12.38
N ALA A 237 15.81 -4.93 -13.16
CA ALA A 237 15.65 -3.50 -13.41
C ALA A 237 15.28 -2.73 -12.14
N GLU A 238 14.30 -3.20 -11.37
CA GLU A 238 13.92 -2.61 -10.08
C GLU A 238 15.11 -2.61 -9.12
N LYS A 239 15.83 -3.73 -9.02
CA LYS A 239 17.02 -3.86 -8.18
C LYS A 239 18.10 -2.87 -8.62
N ALA A 240 18.43 -2.82 -9.91
CA ALA A 240 19.43 -1.90 -10.47
C ALA A 240 19.06 -0.43 -10.20
N LYS A 241 17.78 -0.03 -10.39
CA LYS A 241 17.30 1.32 -10.05
C LYS A 241 17.56 1.67 -8.58
N LYS A 242 17.27 0.74 -7.66
CA LYS A 242 17.50 0.94 -6.22
C LYS A 242 18.99 1.08 -5.90
N GLU A 243 19.84 0.21 -6.45
CA GLU A 243 21.28 0.24 -6.22
C GLU A 243 21.93 1.51 -6.81
N LEU A 244 21.51 1.93 -8.01
CA LEU A 244 22.00 3.15 -8.66
C LEU A 244 21.55 4.44 -7.96
N SER A 245 20.62 4.38 -7.02
CA SER A 245 20.29 5.54 -6.16
C SER A 245 21.43 5.87 -5.17
N SER A 246 22.27 4.89 -4.82
CA SER A 246 23.42 5.07 -3.92
C SER A 246 24.76 4.83 -4.61
N ALA A 247 24.86 3.87 -5.54
CA ALA A 247 26.07 3.51 -6.25
C ALA A 247 26.17 4.19 -7.63
N ALA A 248 27.39 4.39 -8.14
CA ALA A 248 27.62 4.93 -9.48
C ALA A 248 27.46 3.87 -10.59
N THR A 249 27.60 2.59 -10.24
CA THR A 249 27.48 1.45 -11.15
C THR A 249 26.87 0.27 -10.42
N THR A 250 26.15 -0.59 -11.15
CA THR A 250 25.67 -1.89 -10.66
C THR A 250 25.91 -2.97 -11.70
N ASN A 251 26.11 -4.19 -11.25
CA ASN A 251 26.19 -5.37 -12.13
C ASN A 251 24.87 -6.10 -12.16
N ILE A 252 24.34 -6.33 -13.33
CA ILE A 252 23.13 -7.11 -13.59
C ILE A 252 23.58 -8.47 -14.10
N ASN A 253 23.46 -9.51 -13.28
CA ASN A 253 23.84 -10.87 -13.62
C ASN A 253 22.63 -11.80 -13.49
N LEU A 254 22.16 -12.34 -14.63
CA LEU A 254 21.03 -13.25 -14.74
C LEU A 254 21.48 -14.57 -15.39
N PRO A 255 22.05 -15.51 -14.61
CA PRO A 255 22.46 -16.79 -15.15
C PRO A 255 21.23 -17.58 -15.62
N PHE A 256 21.42 -18.36 -16.71
CA PHE A 256 20.38 -19.20 -17.28
C PHE A 256 19.09 -18.42 -17.57
N ILE A 257 19.21 -17.24 -18.22
CA ILE A 257 18.05 -16.40 -18.53
C ILE A 257 17.10 -17.07 -19.52
N THR A 258 17.66 -17.81 -20.48
CA THR A 258 16.94 -18.64 -21.44
C THR A 258 17.81 -19.80 -21.93
N ALA A 259 17.20 -20.74 -22.65
CA ALA A 259 17.90 -21.85 -23.31
C ALA A 259 17.63 -21.83 -24.82
N THR A 260 18.67 -22.05 -25.61
CA THR A 260 18.61 -22.16 -27.08
C THR A 260 19.10 -23.53 -27.52
N ALA A 261 19.03 -23.82 -28.82
CA ALA A 261 19.59 -25.04 -29.38
C ALA A 261 21.11 -25.16 -29.17
N GLU A 262 21.79 -24.03 -28.95
CA GLU A 262 23.25 -23.95 -28.70
C GLU A 262 23.59 -24.14 -27.21
N GLY A 263 22.55 -24.20 -26.33
CA GLY A 263 22.70 -24.34 -24.88
C GLY A 263 22.12 -23.17 -24.10
N PRO A 264 22.37 -23.15 -22.78
CA PRO A 264 21.87 -22.09 -21.92
C PRO A 264 22.57 -20.75 -22.23
N LYS A 265 21.81 -19.66 -22.18
CA LYS A 265 22.31 -18.29 -22.33
C LYS A 265 22.25 -17.58 -20.99
N HIS A 266 23.22 -16.71 -20.77
CA HIS A 266 23.36 -15.91 -19.54
C HIS A 266 23.36 -14.43 -19.92
N PHE A 267 22.84 -13.59 -19.05
CA PHE A 267 22.92 -12.14 -19.22
C PHE A 267 23.77 -11.53 -18.11
N ASP A 268 24.82 -10.86 -18.48
CA ASP A 268 25.73 -10.15 -17.58
C ASP A 268 26.08 -8.80 -18.19
N MET A 269 25.75 -7.72 -17.47
CA MET A 269 26.09 -6.37 -17.89
C MET A 269 26.30 -5.44 -16.69
N ASN A 270 27.16 -4.45 -16.88
CA ASN A 270 27.29 -3.33 -15.96
C ASN A 270 26.41 -2.17 -16.43
N LEU A 271 25.55 -1.66 -15.54
CA LEU A 271 24.75 -0.46 -15.77
C LEU A 271 25.31 0.68 -14.91
N THR A 272 25.65 1.80 -15.54
CA THR A 272 26.09 3.00 -14.82
C THR A 272 24.89 3.91 -14.50
N ARG A 273 25.00 4.72 -13.44
CA ARG A 273 24.01 5.76 -13.13
C ARG A 273 23.84 6.74 -14.30
N ALA A 274 24.94 7.15 -14.95
CA ALA A 274 24.88 8.04 -16.12
C ALA A 274 24.03 7.45 -17.26
N LYS A 275 24.14 6.12 -17.51
CA LYS A 275 23.31 5.46 -18.51
C LYS A 275 21.86 5.33 -18.05
N PHE A 276 21.63 5.04 -16.79
CA PHE A 276 20.29 5.04 -16.19
C PHE A 276 19.63 6.41 -16.33
N ASP A 277 20.34 7.50 -15.99
CA ASP A 277 19.84 8.87 -16.10
C ASP A 277 19.54 9.24 -17.56
N GLU A 278 20.39 8.83 -18.52
CA GLU A 278 20.13 8.99 -19.96
C GLU A 278 18.82 8.30 -20.39
N LEU A 279 18.63 7.03 -19.98
CA LEU A 279 17.46 6.23 -20.33
C LEU A 279 16.14 6.78 -19.75
N THR A 280 16.23 7.44 -18.60
CA THR A 280 15.05 7.88 -17.82
C THR A 280 14.85 9.39 -17.81
N HIS A 281 15.68 10.14 -18.55
CA HIS A 281 15.65 11.60 -18.59
C HIS A 281 14.25 12.16 -18.89
N ASP A 282 13.57 11.59 -19.90
CA ASP A 282 12.22 12.02 -20.28
C ASP A 282 11.19 11.84 -19.16
N LEU A 283 11.34 10.83 -18.31
CA LEU A 283 10.47 10.61 -17.16
C LEU A 283 10.67 11.69 -16.08
N VAL A 284 11.92 12.07 -15.83
CA VAL A 284 12.24 13.17 -14.91
C VAL A 284 11.70 14.50 -15.45
N GLU A 285 11.84 14.77 -16.75
CA GLU A 285 11.32 15.99 -17.38
C GLU A 285 9.78 16.08 -17.32
N ARG A 286 9.06 14.97 -17.34
CA ARG A 286 7.59 14.97 -17.20
C ARG A 286 7.12 15.53 -15.86
N THR A 287 7.96 15.55 -14.83
CA THR A 287 7.60 16.14 -13.52
C THR A 287 7.61 17.68 -13.53
N VAL A 288 8.26 18.31 -14.51
CA VAL A 288 8.45 19.78 -14.56
C VAL A 288 7.12 20.52 -14.69
N ILE A 289 6.29 20.10 -15.65
CA ILE A 289 5.01 20.78 -15.92
C ILE A 289 4.06 20.71 -14.73
N PRO A 290 3.83 19.57 -14.07
CA PRO A 290 3.01 19.52 -12.86
C PRO A 290 3.52 20.43 -11.74
N VAL A 291 4.85 20.49 -11.51
CA VAL A 291 5.44 21.40 -10.49
C VAL A 291 5.14 22.85 -10.81
N GLN A 292 5.34 23.26 -12.06
CA GLN A 292 5.03 24.62 -12.51
C GLN A 292 3.55 24.95 -12.38
N ASN A 293 2.68 24.01 -12.74
CA ASN A 293 1.24 24.17 -12.60
C ASN A 293 0.83 24.36 -11.14
N ALA A 294 1.32 23.53 -10.23
CA ALA A 294 0.99 23.60 -8.82
C ALA A 294 1.41 24.96 -8.21
N LEU A 295 2.61 25.45 -8.53
CA LEU A 295 3.08 26.77 -8.08
C LEU A 295 2.22 27.91 -8.64
N ARG A 296 1.93 27.87 -9.95
CA ARG A 296 1.09 28.87 -10.62
C ARG A 296 -0.32 28.91 -10.03
N ASP A 297 -0.93 27.74 -9.88
CA ASP A 297 -2.30 27.61 -9.40
C ASP A 297 -2.44 27.96 -7.91
N ALA A 298 -1.38 27.75 -7.12
CA ALA A 298 -1.26 28.25 -5.75
C ALA A 298 -0.98 29.76 -5.66
N GLY A 299 -0.70 30.43 -6.78
CA GLY A 299 -0.39 31.85 -6.82
C GLY A 299 0.93 32.24 -6.14
N ILE A 300 1.88 31.30 -6.03
CA ILE A 300 3.18 31.53 -5.38
C ILE A 300 4.36 31.21 -6.30
N THR A 301 5.49 31.77 -5.93
CA THR A 301 6.79 31.46 -6.56
C THR A 301 7.54 30.39 -5.76
N ALA A 302 8.49 29.73 -6.39
CA ALA A 302 9.33 28.72 -5.72
C ALA A 302 10.13 29.31 -4.53
N SER A 303 10.45 30.62 -4.55
CA SER A 303 11.17 31.30 -3.46
C SER A 303 10.34 31.41 -2.17
N GLU A 304 9.02 31.44 -2.27
CA GLU A 304 8.09 31.52 -1.13
C GLU A 304 7.90 30.16 -0.43
N LEU A 305 8.34 29.06 -1.06
CA LEU A 305 8.36 27.77 -0.41
C LEU A 305 9.36 27.79 0.77
N SER A 306 8.90 27.37 1.92
CA SER A 306 9.77 27.16 3.09
C SER A 306 10.55 25.85 2.95
N LYS A 307 9.90 24.79 2.47
CA LYS A 307 10.47 23.45 2.32
C LYS A 307 9.86 22.67 1.15
N VAL A 308 10.59 21.65 0.70
CA VAL A 308 10.10 20.61 -0.20
C VAL A 308 10.23 19.28 0.50
N LEU A 309 9.12 18.56 0.65
CA LEU A 309 9.07 17.21 1.19
C LEU A 309 9.08 16.20 0.04
N LEU A 310 9.94 15.21 0.13
CA LEU A 310 10.00 14.11 -0.82
C LEU A 310 9.23 12.92 -0.26
N VAL A 311 8.29 12.42 -1.06
CA VAL A 311 7.44 11.27 -0.76
C VAL A 311 7.53 10.26 -1.90
N GLY A 312 7.34 8.98 -1.58
CA GLY A 312 7.47 7.90 -2.53
C GLY A 312 8.91 7.45 -2.80
N GLY A 313 9.11 6.15 -2.93
CA GLY A 313 10.44 5.54 -3.05
C GLY A 313 11.25 6.02 -4.25
N SER A 314 10.59 6.44 -5.36
CA SER A 314 11.27 6.91 -6.56
C SER A 314 11.91 8.30 -6.40
N THR A 315 11.58 9.06 -5.35
CA THR A 315 12.28 10.32 -5.00
C THR A 315 13.71 10.09 -4.48
N ARG A 316 14.08 8.85 -4.22
CA ARG A 316 15.47 8.48 -3.86
C ARG A 316 16.42 8.56 -5.05
N ILE A 317 15.89 8.59 -6.29
CA ILE A 317 16.69 8.70 -7.53
C ILE A 317 17.40 10.07 -7.55
N PRO A 318 18.76 10.11 -7.66
CA PRO A 318 19.52 11.36 -7.60
C PRO A 318 19.08 12.39 -8.65
N ALA A 319 18.83 11.97 -9.89
CA ALA A 319 18.36 12.87 -10.96
C ALA A 319 17.02 13.54 -10.63
N VAL A 320 16.12 12.86 -9.90
CA VAL A 320 14.86 13.43 -9.41
C VAL A 320 15.14 14.51 -8.34
N GLN A 321 16.02 14.23 -7.38
CA GLN A 321 16.39 15.21 -6.34
C GLN A 321 17.06 16.44 -6.94
N ASP A 322 17.94 16.25 -7.94
CA ASP A 322 18.59 17.35 -8.65
C ASP A 322 17.57 18.19 -9.42
N LYS A 323 16.59 17.56 -10.05
CA LYS A 323 15.50 18.27 -10.74
C LYS A 323 14.66 19.11 -9.75
N VAL A 324 14.33 18.56 -8.58
CA VAL A 324 13.61 19.30 -7.54
C VAL A 324 14.42 20.52 -7.08
N ARG A 325 15.74 20.37 -6.84
CA ARG A 325 16.60 21.52 -6.51
C ARG A 325 16.62 22.57 -7.62
N GLN A 326 16.70 22.13 -8.87
CA GLN A 326 16.70 23.03 -10.02
C GLN A 326 15.39 23.84 -10.13
N LEU A 327 14.24 23.19 -9.91
CA LEU A 327 12.92 23.79 -10.04
C LEU A 327 12.58 24.72 -8.88
N THR A 328 13.00 24.37 -7.66
CA THR A 328 12.56 25.06 -6.43
C THR A 328 13.65 25.93 -5.80
N GLY A 329 14.91 25.74 -6.15
CA GLY A 329 16.04 26.39 -5.46
C GLY A 329 16.22 25.94 -4.00
N LYS A 330 15.50 24.91 -3.55
CA LYS A 330 15.51 24.41 -2.17
C LYS A 330 16.15 23.02 -2.12
N GLU A 331 16.90 22.76 -1.04
CA GLU A 331 17.33 21.41 -0.72
C GLU A 331 16.13 20.61 -0.21
N PRO A 332 15.78 19.46 -0.82
CA PRO A 332 14.68 18.66 -0.35
C PRO A 332 14.88 18.16 1.09
N SER A 333 13.82 18.20 1.89
CA SER A 333 13.84 17.70 3.26
C SER A 333 13.95 16.18 3.28
N LYS A 334 14.84 15.66 4.12
CA LYS A 334 15.07 14.23 4.37
C LYS A 334 14.57 13.77 5.74
N ASN A 335 13.80 14.61 6.44
CA ASN A 335 13.37 14.35 7.81
C ASN A 335 12.26 13.30 7.93
N LEU A 336 11.56 13.00 6.82
CA LEU A 336 10.53 11.96 6.77
C LEU A 336 11.05 10.74 6.01
N ASN A 337 10.65 9.56 6.46
CA ASN A 337 10.83 8.36 5.65
C ASN A 337 9.80 8.40 4.50
N PRO A 338 10.22 8.50 3.24
CA PRO A 338 9.31 8.65 2.10
C PRO A 338 8.44 7.42 1.84
N ASP A 339 8.75 6.28 2.45
CA ASP A 339 8.00 5.03 2.31
C ASP A 339 6.95 4.83 3.42
N GLU A 340 6.98 5.63 4.49
CA GLU A 340 6.15 5.45 5.69
C GLU A 340 5.30 6.68 6.04
N CYS A 341 5.74 7.88 5.66
CA CYS A 341 5.14 9.14 6.13
C CYS A 341 3.66 9.28 5.75
N VAL A 342 3.24 8.69 4.64
CA VAL A 342 1.84 8.68 4.19
C VAL A 342 0.96 7.86 5.13
N ALA A 343 1.38 6.64 5.50
CA ALA A 343 0.66 5.82 6.47
C ALA A 343 0.64 6.45 7.86
N VAL A 344 1.76 7.07 8.27
CA VAL A 344 1.85 7.86 9.52
C VAL A 344 0.81 8.97 9.53
N GLY A 345 0.72 9.79 8.48
CA GLY A 345 -0.28 10.84 8.39
C GLY A 345 -1.72 10.32 8.38
N ALA A 346 -1.96 9.21 7.67
CA ALA A 346 -3.27 8.56 7.68
C ALA A 346 -3.65 8.05 9.09
N SER A 347 -2.69 7.54 9.87
CA SER A 347 -2.94 7.10 11.25
C SER A 347 -3.24 8.25 12.20
N ILE A 348 -2.59 9.42 12.01
CA ILE A 348 -2.90 10.64 12.76
C ILE A 348 -4.34 11.07 12.49
N GLN A 349 -4.77 11.07 11.22
CA GLN A 349 -6.15 11.35 10.86
C GLN A 349 -7.12 10.32 11.47
N GLY A 350 -6.74 9.04 11.50
CA GLY A 350 -7.50 7.98 12.17
C GLY A 350 -7.62 8.23 13.67
N GLY A 351 -6.53 8.57 14.35
CA GLY A 351 -6.51 8.93 15.76
C GLY A 351 -7.42 10.12 16.07
N LYS A 352 -7.38 11.16 15.23
CA LYS A 352 -8.29 12.31 15.36
C LYS A 352 -9.76 11.89 15.27
N LEU A 353 -10.12 11.06 14.30
CA LEU A 353 -11.49 10.54 14.15
C LEU A 353 -11.91 9.64 15.32
N ALA A 354 -10.95 8.96 15.95
CA ALA A 354 -11.18 8.16 17.16
C ALA A 354 -11.18 8.98 18.46
N GLY A 355 -10.88 10.29 18.41
CA GLY A 355 -10.80 11.17 19.57
C GLY A 355 -9.52 11.01 20.39
N ASP A 356 -8.42 10.56 19.77
CA ASP A 356 -7.10 10.48 20.41
C ASP A 356 -6.52 11.89 20.58
N THR A 357 -6.25 12.29 21.82
CA THR A 357 -5.74 13.61 22.17
C THR A 357 -4.34 13.89 21.61
N GLY A 358 -3.54 12.85 21.34
CA GLY A 358 -2.22 12.98 20.74
C GLY A 358 -2.24 13.31 19.25
N ALA A 359 -3.39 13.17 18.58
CA ALA A 359 -3.54 13.49 17.16
C ALA A 359 -3.71 14.99 16.88
N GLY A 360 -3.85 15.85 17.94
CA GLY A 360 -4.06 17.29 17.82
C GLY A 360 -5.40 17.68 17.18
N ASP A 361 -5.70 18.97 17.21
CA ASP A 361 -6.90 19.57 16.61
C ASP A 361 -6.65 20.14 15.20
N ILE A 362 -5.78 19.50 14.42
CA ILE A 362 -5.42 19.98 13.08
C ILE A 362 -6.60 19.84 12.13
N LEU A 363 -7.03 20.94 11.51
CA LEU A 363 -8.03 20.95 10.45
C LEU A 363 -7.35 20.68 9.10
N LEU A 364 -7.87 19.70 8.35
CA LEU A 364 -7.42 19.41 6.98
C LEU A 364 -8.40 19.99 5.98
N LEU A 365 -7.91 20.84 5.09
CA LEU A 365 -8.63 21.38 3.95
C LEU A 365 -7.93 20.91 2.66
N ASP A 366 -8.60 20.04 1.93
CA ASP A 366 -8.10 19.48 0.67
C ASP A 366 -8.79 20.15 -0.53
N VAL A 367 -8.38 19.84 -1.74
CA VAL A 367 -8.93 20.42 -2.97
C VAL A 367 -9.34 19.36 -3.99
N THR A 368 -10.32 19.70 -4.87
CA THR A 368 -10.60 18.86 -6.04
C THR A 368 -9.49 19.03 -7.08
N PRO A 369 -8.92 17.92 -7.63
CA PRO A 369 -7.75 18.00 -8.52
C PRO A 369 -8.08 18.50 -9.92
N LEU A 370 -9.33 18.35 -10.38
CA LEU A 370 -9.78 18.63 -11.74
C LEU A 370 -11.10 19.37 -11.75
N THR A 371 -11.30 20.19 -12.76
CA THR A 371 -12.55 20.92 -13.02
C THR A 371 -13.70 19.96 -13.29
N LEU A 372 -14.85 20.24 -12.68
CA LEU A 372 -16.11 19.52 -12.86
C LEU A 372 -17.07 20.38 -13.68
N SER A 373 -17.64 19.78 -14.71
CA SER A 373 -18.47 20.46 -15.72
C SER A 373 -19.66 19.60 -16.11
N ILE A 374 -20.67 20.23 -16.73
CA ILE A 374 -21.69 19.52 -17.49
C ILE A 374 -21.57 19.84 -18.96
N GLU A 375 -22.01 18.89 -19.78
CA GLU A 375 -22.17 19.13 -21.21
C GLU A 375 -23.36 20.04 -21.46
N THR A 376 -23.13 21.11 -22.24
CA THR A 376 -24.18 22.04 -22.69
C THR A 376 -24.28 22.07 -24.21
N MET A 377 -25.17 22.91 -24.73
CA MET A 377 -25.44 23.01 -26.15
C MET A 377 -24.15 23.19 -26.96
N GLY A 378 -23.98 22.40 -28.03
CA GLY A 378 -22.76 22.40 -28.85
C GLY A 378 -21.66 21.49 -28.33
N GLY A 379 -21.91 20.67 -27.29
CA GLY A 379 -20.92 19.76 -26.71
C GLY A 379 -19.87 20.47 -25.83
N ILE A 380 -20.18 21.70 -25.38
CA ILE A 380 -19.28 22.50 -24.54
C ILE A 380 -19.30 21.99 -23.11
N ALA A 381 -18.16 21.89 -22.49
CA ALA A 381 -18.03 21.63 -21.06
C ALA A 381 -18.16 22.95 -20.27
N THR A 382 -19.34 23.15 -19.67
CA THR A 382 -19.59 24.32 -18.83
C THR A 382 -19.17 24.04 -17.39
N HIS A 383 -18.21 24.82 -16.91
CA HIS A 383 -17.60 24.64 -15.57
C HIS A 383 -18.58 25.02 -14.46
N LEU A 384 -18.67 24.18 -13.42
CA LEU A 384 -19.38 24.47 -12.18
C LEU A 384 -18.43 24.54 -10.99
N ILE A 385 -17.47 23.62 -10.90
CA ILE A 385 -16.45 23.62 -9.85
C ILE A 385 -15.10 23.61 -10.53
N ASP A 386 -14.32 24.65 -10.33
CA ASP A 386 -12.96 24.74 -10.88
C ASP A 386 -12.01 23.84 -10.08
N ARG A 387 -10.96 23.33 -10.75
CA ARG A 387 -9.87 22.62 -10.07
C ARG A 387 -9.29 23.47 -8.95
N ASN A 388 -8.71 22.81 -7.95
CA ASN A 388 -8.18 23.43 -6.75
C ASN A 388 -9.23 24.20 -5.92
N THR A 389 -10.52 23.89 -6.09
CA THR A 389 -11.57 24.35 -5.16
C THR A 389 -11.49 23.50 -3.88
N THR A 390 -11.43 24.18 -2.73
CA THR A 390 -11.39 23.53 -1.40
C THR A 390 -12.63 22.66 -1.18
N ILE A 391 -12.42 21.46 -0.63
CA ILE A 391 -13.47 20.50 -0.31
C ILE A 391 -13.56 20.26 1.21
N PRO A 392 -14.77 19.95 1.76
CA PRO A 392 -16.04 19.76 1.04
C PRO A 392 -16.61 21.06 0.45
N THR A 393 -17.32 20.96 -0.68
CA THR A 393 -17.93 22.11 -1.34
C THR A 393 -19.23 21.75 -2.03
N ARG A 394 -20.13 22.73 -2.14
CA ARG A 394 -21.38 22.62 -2.88
C ARG A 394 -21.59 23.84 -3.75
N LYS A 395 -21.83 23.65 -5.06
CA LYS A 395 -22.13 24.71 -6.02
C LYS A 395 -23.31 24.34 -6.90
N SER A 396 -24.16 25.32 -7.16
CA SER A 396 -25.33 25.17 -8.02
C SER A 396 -25.31 26.23 -9.13
N GLN A 397 -25.84 25.85 -10.29
CA GLN A 397 -26.06 26.78 -11.42
C GLN A 397 -27.35 26.42 -12.12
N ILE A 398 -28.07 27.47 -12.60
CA ILE A 398 -29.33 27.30 -13.35
C ILE A 398 -29.04 27.19 -14.83
N PHE A 399 -29.55 26.14 -15.44
CA PHE A 399 -29.55 25.88 -16.88
C PHE A 399 -30.98 25.87 -17.41
N SER A 400 -31.13 25.72 -18.72
CA SER A 400 -32.43 25.68 -19.35
C SER A 400 -32.49 24.70 -20.53
N THR A 401 -33.68 24.48 -21.08
CA THR A 401 -33.90 23.64 -22.27
C THR A 401 -33.34 24.26 -23.55
N ALA A 402 -32.81 23.41 -24.44
CA ALA A 402 -32.22 23.78 -25.73
C ALA A 402 -33.26 23.84 -26.89
N ALA A 403 -34.44 23.21 -26.71
CA ALA A 403 -35.51 23.16 -27.72
C ALA A 403 -36.86 23.53 -27.12
N ASP A 404 -37.77 23.97 -27.98
CA ASP A 404 -39.17 24.25 -27.60
C ASP A 404 -39.89 22.95 -27.22
N ASN A 405 -40.74 23.02 -26.19
CA ASN A 405 -41.53 21.90 -25.66
C ASN A 405 -40.71 20.69 -25.24
N GLN A 406 -39.45 20.88 -24.85
CA GLN A 406 -38.57 19.84 -24.33
C GLN A 406 -39.04 19.44 -22.94
N THR A 407 -39.40 18.17 -22.75
CA THR A 407 -39.94 17.61 -21.49
C THR A 407 -38.92 16.84 -20.66
N ALA A 408 -37.69 16.72 -21.18
CA ALA A 408 -36.59 16.05 -20.49
C ALA A 408 -35.23 16.65 -20.89
N VAL A 409 -34.26 16.56 -20.03
CA VAL A 409 -32.86 16.92 -20.30
C VAL A 409 -31.94 15.78 -19.87
N ASP A 410 -30.93 15.49 -20.67
CA ASP A 410 -29.85 14.58 -20.33
C ASP A 410 -28.70 15.42 -19.78
N ILE A 411 -28.25 15.08 -18.59
CA ILE A 411 -27.13 15.73 -17.91
C ILE A 411 -25.92 14.80 -18.00
N ASN A 412 -24.93 15.17 -18.81
CA ASN A 412 -23.64 14.49 -18.90
C ASN A 412 -22.62 15.22 -18.02
N VAL A 413 -22.15 14.58 -16.99
CA VAL A 413 -21.17 15.10 -16.04
C VAL A 413 -19.78 14.72 -16.52
N VAL A 414 -18.89 15.70 -16.64
CA VAL A 414 -17.53 15.49 -17.13
C VAL A 414 -16.49 16.12 -16.20
N GLN A 415 -15.29 15.55 -16.19
CA GLN A 415 -14.16 16.01 -15.40
C GLN A 415 -12.94 16.23 -16.28
N GLY A 416 -12.30 17.39 -16.17
CA GLY A 416 -11.11 17.77 -16.90
C GLY A 416 -11.11 19.22 -17.36
N GLU A 417 -10.03 19.62 -18.03
CA GLU A 417 -9.73 21.02 -18.37
C GLU A 417 -10.02 21.36 -19.86
N ARG A 418 -10.60 20.40 -20.61
CA ARG A 418 -10.86 20.61 -22.04
C ARG A 418 -12.19 21.32 -22.24
N GLN A 419 -12.28 22.17 -23.27
CA GLN A 419 -13.46 22.98 -23.56
C GLN A 419 -14.66 22.17 -24.05
N PHE A 420 -14.45 21.00 -24.66
CA PHE A 420 -15.50 20.13 -25.13
C PHE A 420 -15.67 18.91 -24.23
N ALA A 421 -16.92 18.56 -23.93
CA ALA A 421 -17.26 17.45 -23.04
C ALA A 421 -16.66 16.11 -23.50
N ARG A 422 -16.69 15.85 -24.83
CA ARG A 422 -16.12 14.62 -25.42
C ARG A 422 -14.62 14.44 -25.19
N ASP A 423 -13.89 15.53 -24.95
CA ASP A 423 -12.44 15.55 -24.76
C ASP A 423 -12.06 15.45 -23.26
N ASN A 424 -13.07 15.42 -22.38
CA ASN A 424 -12.95 15.26 -20.94
C ASN A 424 -13.37 13.84 -20.51
N LYS A 425 -13.06 13.46 -19.30
CA LYS A 425 -13.50 12.18 -18.71
C LYS A 425 -14.97 12.28 -18.33
N SER A 426 -15.85 11.51 -18.99
CA SER A 426 -17.24 11.38 -18.53
C SER A 426 -17.27 10.63 -17.19
N LEU A 427 -17.94 11.22 -16.21
CA LEU A 427 -18.17 10.65 -14.89
C LEU A 427 -19.51 9.92 -14.81
N GLY A 428 -20.46 10.30 -15.65
CA GLY A 428 -21.77 9.67 -15.74
C GLY A 428 -22.79 10.56 -16.42
N GLN A 429 -23.89 9.94 -16.79
CA GLN A 429 -25.02 10.61 -17.43
C GLN A 429 -26.33 10.20 -16.77
N PHE A 430 -27.22 11.15 -16.55
CA PHE A 430 -28.56 10.88 -16.05
C PHE A 430 -29.57 11.79 -16.70
N ARG A 431 -30.85 11.41 -16.64
CA ARG A 431 -31.95 12.10 -17.29
C ARG A 431 -32.93 12.67 -16.29
N LEU A 432 -33.23 13.94 -16.41
CA LEU A 432 -34.34 14.60 -15.70
C LEU A 432 -35.55 14.69 -16.64
N ASP A 433 -36.59 13.94 -16.29
CA ASP A 433 -37.87 13.89 -17.03
C ASP A 433 -38.96 14.71 -16.35
N GLY A 434 -40.01 15.04 -17.12
CA GLY A 434 -41.23 15.66 -16.62
C GLY A 434 -41.11 17.15 -16.41
N ILE A 435 -40.27 17.80 -17.20
CA ILE A 435 -40.21 19.24 -17.34
C ILE A 435 -41.50 19.69 -18.06
N ALA A 436 -42.15 20.75 -17.56
CA ALA A 436 -43.34 21.29 -18.20
C ALA A 436 -43.00 21.83 -19.62
N PRO A 437 -43.80 21.47 -20.65
CA PRO A 437 -43.58 21.98 -21.99
C PRO A 437 -43.63 23.52 -22.02
N ALA A 438 -42.56 24.14 -22.52
CA ALA A 438 -42.41 25.59 -22.60
C ALA A 438 -41.48 25.95 -23.78
N ARG A 439 -41.37 27.22 -24.12
CA ARG A 439 -40.35 27.68 -25.07
C ARG A 439 -38.95 27.41 -24.51
N ARG A 440 -37.99 27.13 -25.40
CA ARG A 440 -36.58 27.00 -25.03
C ARG A 440 -36.11 28.18 -24.18
N GLY A 441 -35.31 27.93 -23.19
CA GLY A 441 -34.77 28.95 -22.30
C GLY A 441 -35.71 29.36 -21.15
N VAL A 442 -36.98 28.89 -21.12
CA VAL A 442 -37.96 29.23 -20.07
C VAL A 442 -37.85 28.30 -18.85
N PRO A 443 -37.77 26.95 -19.00
CA PRO A 443 -37.59 26.09 -17.84
C PRO A 443 -36.29 26.41 -17.11
N GLN A 444 -36.34 26.39 -15.79
CA GLN A 444 -35.18 26.61 -14.91
C GLN A 444 -34.76 25.28 -14.27
N ILE A 445 -33.63 24.78 -14.68
CA ILE A 445 -33.07 23.51 -14.21
C ILE A 445 -31.82 23.81 -13.36
N GLU A 446 -31.96 23.69 -12.07
CA GLU A 446 -30.83 23.84 -11.14
C GLU A 446 -30.01 22.58 -11.13
N VAL A 447 -28.74 22.64 -11.54
CA VAL A 447 -27.76 21.56 -11.40
C VAL A 447 -26.86 21.88 -10.25
N THR A 448 -26.78 20.96 -9.30
CA THR A 448 -25.96 21.08 -8.07
C THR A 448 -24.91 20.02 -8.04
N PHE A 449 -23.68 20.42 -7.81
CA PHE A 449 -22.54 19.55 -7.49
C PHE A 449 -22.28 19.65 -5.99
N ASP A 450 -22.17 18.50 -5.34
CA ASP A 450 -21.85 18.34 -3.91
C ASP A 450 -20.68 17.40 -3.77
N ILE A 451 -19.53 17.91 -3.32
CA ILE A 451 -18.32 17.15 -3.11
C ILE A 451 -18.11 16.98 -1.61
N ASP A 452 -18.05 15.73 -1.16
CA ASP A 452 -17.80 15.43 0.26
C ASP A 452 -16.31 15.62 0.63
N ALA A 453 -16.02 15.43 1.90
CA ALA A 453 -14.66 15.52 2.42
C ALA A 453 -13.70 14.42 1.89
N ASN A 454 -14.21 13.36 1.27
CA ASN A 454 -13.42 12.29 0.62
C ASN A 454 -13.14 12.61 -0.86
N GLY A 455 -13.69 13.70 -1.37
CA GLY A 455 -13.62 14.06 -2.78
C GLY A 455 -14.62 13.29 -3.66
N ILE A 456 -15.64 12.69 -3.08
CA ILE A 456 -16.69 11.95 -3.81
C ILE A 456 -17.76 12.94 -4.25
N VAL A 457 -18.11 12.90 -5.54
CA VAL A 457 -19.00 13.84 -6.20
C VAL A 457 -20.41 13.28 -6.30
N ASN A 458 -21.39 14.06 -5.83
CA ASN A 458 -22.81 13.85 -6.06
C ASN A 458 -23.34 14.98 -6.95
N VAL A 459 -24.13 14.64 -7.94
CA VAL A 459 -24.75 15.63 -8.83
C VAL A 459 -26.26 15.46 -8.83
N SER A 460 -26.99 16.54 -8.61
CA SER A 460 -28.44 16.57 -8.75
C SER A 460 -28.88 17.60 -9.77
N ALA A 461 -30.01 17.33 -10.42
CA ALA A 461 -30.69 18.27 -11.29
C ALA A 461 -32.14 18.37 -10.88
N LYS A 462 -32.64 19.61 -10.72
CA LYS A 462 -33.99 19.93 -10.26
C LYS A 462 -34.66 20.93 -11.19
N ASP A 463 -35.82 20.59 -11.71
CA ASP A 463 -36.68 21.57 -12.39
C ASP A 463 -37.40 22.41 -11.33
N LEU A 464 -37.09 23.71 -11.28
CA LEU A 464 -37.63 24.64 -10.30
C LEU A 464 -39.13 24.92 -10.53
N GLY A 465 -39.61 24.70 -11.76
CA GLY A 465 -41.00 24.90 -12.12
C GLY A 465 -41.91 23.77 -11.64
N THR A 466 -41.52 22.52 -11.80
CA THR A 466 -42.31 21.34 -11.42
C THR A 466 -41.87 20.73 -10.07
N GLY A 467 -40.71 21.11 -9.56
CA GLY A 467 -40.11 20.53 -8.34
C GLY A 467 -39.55 19.12 -8.54
N LYS A 468 -39.57 18.59 -9.76
CA LYS A 468 -39.00 17.27 -10.05
C LYS A 468 -37.47 17.30 -9.95
N GLU A 469 -36.91 16.29 -9.36
CA GLU A 469 -35.47 16.17 -9.11
C GLU A 469 -34.98 14.78 -9.47
N GLN A 470 -33.78 14.70 -10.01
CA GLN A 470 -33.00 13.48 -10.21
C GLN A 470 -31.58 13.72 -9.73
N HIS A 471 -30.96 12.68 -9.25
CA HIS A 471 -29.57 12.73 -8.77
C HIS A 471 -28.77 11.52 -9.27
N ILE A 472 -27.49 11.70 -9.38
CA ILE A 472 -26.53 10.64 -9.57
C ILE A 472 -25.40 10.83 -8.56
N THR A 473 -25.11 9.77 -7.80
CA THR A 473 -23.80 9.68 -7.17
C THR A 473 -22.87 9.21 -8.27
N ILE A 474 -21.79 9.94 -8.49
CA ILE A 474 -20.84 9.58 -9.52
C ILE A 474 -20.19 8.27 -9.12
N THR A 475 -20.74 7.21 -9.66
CA THR A 475 -20.12 5.88 -9.63
C THR A 475 -19.71 5.62 -11.06
N ALA A 476 -18.41 5.65 -11.36
CA ALA A 476 -17.95 5.37 -12.72
C ALA A 476 -18.54 4.04 -13.19
N GLY A 477 -18.80 3.91 -14.48
CA GLY A 477 -19.38 2.68 -15.07
C GLY A 477 -18.55 1.40 -14.89
N SER A 478 -17.46 1.48 -14.16
CA SER A 478 -16.56 0.39 -13.73
C SER A 478 -16.74 -0.01 -12.26
N ASN A 479 -17.62 0.65 -11.49
CA ASN A 479 -17.82 0.34 -10.08
C ASN A 479 -18.65 -0.94 -9.93
N MET A 480 -18.31 -1.71 -8.90
CA MET A 480 -19.07 -2.90 -8.51
C MET A 480 -20.44 -2.47 -7.97
N SER A 481 -21.48 -3.21 -8.32
CA SER A 481 -22.79 -3.06 -7.69
C SER A 481 -22.75 -3.48 -6.23
N GLU A 482 -23.71 -3.06 -5.42
CA GLU A 482 -23.84 -3.49 -4.01
C GLU A 482 -23.90 -5.02 -3.88
N ASP A 483 -24.54 -5.71 -4.85
CA ASP A 483 -24.60 -7.17 -4.87
C ASP A 483 -23.23 -7.79 -5.18
N GLU A 484 -22.48 -7.24 -6.12
CA GLU A 484 -21.11 -7.66 -6.44
C GLU A 484 -20.15 -7.38 -5.26
N ILE A 485 -20.27 -6.22 -4.60
CA ILE A 485 -19.51 -5.92 -3.38
C ILE A 485 -19.86 -6.92 -2.27
N SER A 486 -21.16 -7.19 -2.06
CA SER A 486 -21.61 -8.14 -1.03
C SER A 486 -21.10 -9.57 -1.30
N LYS A 487 -21.06 -9.98 -2.56
CA LYS A 487 -20.47 -11.26 -2.97
C LYS A 487 -18.98 -11.28 -2.73
N ALA A 488 -18.25 -10.23 -3.12
CA ALA A 488 -16.81 -10.12 -2.91
C ALA A 488 -16.45 -10.10 -1.41
N VAL A 489 -17.25 -9.45 -0.56
CA VAL A 489 -17.09 -9.48 0.91
C VAL A 489 -17.20 -10.89 1.46
N LYS A 490 -18.18 -11.68 0.99
CA LYS A 490 -18.34 -13.09 1.43
C LYS A 490 -17.14 -13.95 1.02
N GLU A 491 -16.73 -13.85 -0.25
CA GLU A 491 -15.56 -14.57 -0.76
C GLU A 491 -14.27 -14.15 -0.01
N ALA A 492 -14.12 -12.87 0.30
CA ALA A 492 -12.99 -12.36 1.06
C ALA A 492 -12.94 -12.94 2.48
N ALA A 493 -14.10 -13.09 3.15
CA ALA A 493 -14.19 -13.70 4.49
C ALA A 493 -13.88 -15.20 4.49
N GLU A 494 -14.20 -15.93 3.41
CA GLU A 494 -13.80 -17.33 3.25
C GLU A 494 -12.28 -17.48 3.19
N PHE A 495 -11.60 -16.61 2.45
CA PHE A 495 -10.13 -16.61 2.39
C PHE A 495 -9.47 -16.19 3.71
N GLU A 496 -10.06 -15.26 4.46
CA GLU A 496 -9.55 -14.88 5.79
C GLU A 496 -9.46 -16.09 6.73
N THR A 497 -10.47 -16.96 6.68
CA THR A 497 -10.50 -18.19 7.48
C THR A 497 -9.38 -19.16 7.06
N GLN A 498 -9.14 -19.31 5.76
CA GLN A 498 -8.06 -20.14 5.23
C GLN A 498 -6.67 -19.60 5.60
N ASP A 499 -6.48 -18.30 5.44
CA ASP A 499 -5.21 -17.63 5.77
C ASP A 499 -4.88 -17.75 7.28
N LYS A 500 -5.88 -17.62 8.15
CA LYS A 500 -5.72 -17.82 9.60
C LYS A 500 -5.29 -19.24 9.94
N LYS A 501 -5.93 -20.23 9.33
CA LYS A 501 -5.60 -21.65 9.52
C LYS A 501 -4.17 -21.97 9.05
N ARG A 502 -3.77 -21.42 7.91
CA ARG A 502 -2.41 -21.57 7.39
C ARG A 502 -1.37 -20.98 8.34
N LYS A 503 -1.63 -19.76 8.84
CA LYS A 503 -0.74 -19.10 9.83
C LYS A 503 -0.56 -20.00 11.06
N GLU A 504 -1.63 -20.55 11.60
CA GLU A 504 -1.60 -21.47 12.74
C GLU A 504 -0.76 -22.72 12.45
N GLY A 505 -0.84 -23.27 11.24
CA GLY A 505 -0.02 -24.41 10.80
C GLY A 505 1.46 -24.07 10.70
N VAL A 506 1.80 -22.91 10.14
CA VAL A 506 3.19 -22.43 10.05
C VAL A 506 3.77 -22.17 11.44
N GLU A 507 3.01 -21.53 12.33
CA GLU A 507 3.44 -21.27 13.71
C GLU A 507 3.70 -22.58 14.48
N ALA A 508 2.77 -23.54 14.39
CA ALA A 508 2.93 -24.85 15.03
C ALA A 508 4.18 -25.60 14.54
N LYS A 509 4.48 -25.55 13.26
CA LYS A 509 5.69 -26.14 12.68
C LYS A 509 6.95 -25.44 13.18
N ASN A 510 7.00 -24.10 13.14
CA ASN A 510 8.16 -23.34 13.58
C ASN A 510 8.48 -23.57 15.07
N GLU A 511 7.45 -23.64 15.91
CA GLU A 511 7.60 -23.97 17.32
C GLU A 511 8.11 -25.40 17.54
N ALA A 512 7.65 -26.36 16.74
CA ALA A 512 8.12 -27.74 16.80
C ALA A 512 9.60 -27.85 16.36
N ASP A 513 9.99 -27.18 15.28
CA ASP A 513 11.38 -27.13 14.80
C ASP A 513 12.30 -26.47 15.86
N ALA A 514 11.87 -25.37 16.48
CA ALA A 514 12.59 -24.71 17.55
C ALA A 514 12.76 -25.63 18.77
N MET A 515 11.72 -26.35 19.17
CA MET A 515 11.78 -27.31 20.28
C MET A 515 12.75 -28.47 19.99
N ILE A 516 12.74 -29.00 18.75
CA ILE A 516 13.70 -30.04 18.32
C ILE A 516 15.13 -29.51 18.48
N PHE A 517 15.40 -28.33 17.92
CA PHE A 517 16.73 -27.73 17.97
C PHE A 517 17.21 -27.47 19.40
N GLN A 518 16.37 -26.92 20.28
CA GLN A 518 16.68 -26.68 21.67
C GLN A 518 16.97 -27.99 22.43
N THR A 519 16.17 -29.04 22.17
CA THR A 519 16.32 -30.35 22.83
C THR A 519 17.58 -31.07 22.36
N GLU A 520 17.93 -31.00 21.07
CA GLU A 520 19.20 -31.56 20.55
C GLU A 520 20.41 -30.87 21.15
N ASN A 521 20.39 -29.54 21.28
CA ASN A 521 21.45 -28.78 21.94
C ASN A 521 21.56 -29.15 23.41
N ALA A 522 20.45 -29.25 24.14
CA ALA A 522 20.43 -29.66 25.54
C ALA A 522 20.98 -31.08 25.73
N LEU A 523 20.63 -32.04 24.86
CA LEU A 523 21.18 -33.40 24.90
C LEU A 523 22.70 -33.42 24.68
N ASN A 524 23.21 -32.57 23.79
CA ASN A 524 24.66 -32.45 23.55
C ASN A 524 25.40 -31.82 24.73
N GLU A 525 24.82 -30.80 25.37
CA GLU A 525 25.45 -30.13 26.53
C GLU A 525 25.48 -30.99 27.80
N VAL A 526 24.40 -31.71 28.05
CA VAL A 526 24.29 -32.53 29.27
C VAL A 526 25.16 -33.78 29.20
N GLY A 527 25.50 -34.23 27.98
CA GLY A 527 26.45 -35.36 27.79
C GLY A 527 26.06 -36.59 28.62
N ASP A 528 27.03 -37.19 29.34
CA ASP A 528 26.82 -38.42 30.11
C ASP A 528 26.08 -38.24 31.45
N LYS A 529 25.60 -37.04 31.77
CA LYS A 529 24.83 -36.74 32.99
C LYS A 529 23.37 -37.21 32.94
N VAL A 530 22.87 -37.62 31.77
CA VAL A 530 21.55 -38.20 31.56
C VAL A 530 21.69 -39.70 31.30
N SER A 531 20.76 -40.51 31.83
CA SER A 531 20.77 -41.95 31.59
C SER A 531 20.61 -42.28 30.09
N ALA A 532 21.21 -43.43 29.67
CA ALA A 532 21.11 -43.87 28.29
C ALA A 532 19.64 -44.11 27.87
N ASP A 533 18.78 -44.57 28.77
CA ASP A 533 17.35 -44.81 28.55
C ASP A 533 16.57 -43.51 28.35
N ASP A 534 16.88 -42.46 29.13
CA ASP A 534 16.22 -41.15 28.96
C ASP A 534 16.66 -40.48 27.68
N LYS A 535 17.96 -40.56 27.32
CA LYS A 535 18.45 -40.09 26.02
C LYS A 535 17.74 -40.78 24.86
N ALA A 536 17.60 -42.10 24.92
CA ALA A 536 16.93 -42.88 23.89
C ALA A 536 15.45 -42.49 23.72
N LYS A 537 14.74 -42.23 24.84
CA LYS A 537 13.36 -41.76 24.83
C LYS A 537 13.23 -40.39 24.15
N VAL A 538 14.08 -39.43 24.59
CA VAL A 538 14.06 -38.08 24.00
C VAL A 538 14.42 -38.14 22.52
N GLN A 539 15.43 -38.91 22.13
CA GLN A 539 15.81 -39.06 20.72
C GLN A 539 14.68 -39.68 19.88
N SER A 540 13.95 -40.64 20.41
CA SER A 540 12.79 -41.26 19.75
C SER A 540 11.67 -40.25 19.50
N GLU A 541 11.41 -39.34 20.45
CA GLU A 541 10.40 -38.27 20.23
C GLU A 541 10.89 -37.21 19.23
N ILE A 542 12.20 -36.87 19.25
CA ILE A 542 12.82 -36.01 18.24
C ILE A 542 12.63 -36.59 16.83
N ASP A 543 12.99 -37.87 16.66
CA ASP A 543 12.92 -38.56 15.37
C ASP A 543 11.46 -38.69 14.87
N SER A 544 10.55 -38.97 15.80
CA SER A 544 9.10 -39.03 15.53
C SER A 544 8.55 -37.68 15.07
N LEU A 545 8.91 -36.59 15.78
CA LEU A 545 8.44 -35.25 15.42
C LEU A 545 9.07 -34.77 14.11
N LYS A 546 10.37 -35.03 13.87
CA LYS A 546 11.03 -34.76 12.58
C LYS A 546 10.37 -35.48 11.42
N SER A 547 10.03 -36.77 11.61
CA SER A 547 9.31 -37.55 10.60
C SER A 547 7.94 -36.95 10.32
N LEU A 548 7.22 -36.52 11.34
CA LEU A 548 5.92 -35.85 11.18
C LEU A 548 6.06 -34.57 10.37
N LEU A 549 7.02 -33.70 10.74
CA LEU A 549 7.26 -32.41 10.05
C LEU A 549 7.72 -32.59 8.60
N SER A 550 8.50 -33.64 8.29
CA SER A 550 8.97 -33.91 6.93
C SER A 550 7.85 -34.39 5.98
N ASN A 551 6.80 -34.98 6.54
CA ASN A 551 5.63 -35.45 5.79
C ASN A 551 4.53 -34.40 5.67
N CYS A 552 4.68 -33.22 6.28
CA CYS A 552 3.72 -32.15 6.27
C CYS A 552 4.11 -31.08 5.25
N ASN A 553 3.21 -30.83 4.28
CA ASN A 553 3.33 -29.66 3.42
C ASN A 553 2.85 -28.43 4.18
N THR A 554 3.75 -27.48 4.45
CA THR A 554 3.48 -26.25 5.22
C THR A 554 2.37 -25.40 4.60
N ASP A 555 2.15 -25.54 3.31
CA ASP A 555 1.20 -24.73 2.56
C ASP A 555 -0.24 -25.28 2.57
N ASP A 556 -0.43 -26.55 3.04
CA ASP A 556 -1.73 -27.21 3.04
C ASP A 556 -1.86 -28.19 4.23
N LEU A 557 -1.71 -27.65 5.45
CA LEU A 557 -1.86 -28.44 6.68
C LEU A 557 -3.34 -28.57 7.04
N THR A 558 -3.78 -29.80 7.25
CA THR A 558 -5.11 -30.08 7.80
C THR A 558 -5.15 -29.79 9.31
N ASP A 559 -6.34 -29.54 9.87
CA ASP A 559 -6.50 -29.36 11.33
C ASP A 559 -5.93 -30.54 12.13
N ALA A 560 -6.13 -31.76 11.63
CA ALA A 560 -5.57 -32.97 12.24
C ALA A 560 -4.04 -32.96 12.27
N GLN A 561 -3.40 -32.53 11.18
CA GLN A 561 -1.94 -32.43 11.13
C GLN A 561 -1.38 -31.34 12.05
N ILE A 562 -2.08 -30.21 12.17
CA ILE A 562 -1.71 -29.13 13.10
C ILE A 562 -1.79 -29.63 14.54
N GLU A 563 -2.86 -30.33 14.91
CA GLU A 563 -3.01 -30.94 16.23
C GLU A 563 -1.98 -32.04 16.49
N ASP A 564 -1.64 -32.85 15.48
CA ASP A 564 -0.59 -33.88 15.59
C ASP A 564 0.79 -33.25 15.83
N ILE A 565 1.10 -32.12 15.17
CA ILE A 565 2.35 -31.37 15.38
C ILE A 565 2.39 -30.80 16.81
N LYS A 566 1.32 -30.17 17.27
CA LYS A 566 1.21 -29.65 18.63
C LYS A 566 1.37 -30.75 19.68
N ALA A 567 0.68 -31.88 19.47
CA ALA A 567 0.79 -33.04 20.35
C ALA A 567 2.20 -33.66 20.33
N GLY A 568 2.85 -33.73 19.17
CA GLY A 568 4.23 -34.19 19.03
C GLY A 568 5.22 -33.28 19.77
N LYS A 569 5.05 -31.95 19.64
CA LYS A 569 5.84 -30.95 20.41
C LYS A 569 5.66 -31.16 21.92
N GLN A 570 4.42 -31.36 22.38
CA GLN A 570 4.16 -31.59 23.81
C GLN A 570 4.81 -32.87 24.32
N ARG A 571 4.72 -34.00 23.58
CA ARG A 571 5.40 -35.24 23.96
C ARG A 571 6.92 -35.08 24.07
N LEU A 572 7.52 -34.34 23.10
CA LEU A 572 8.94 -34.04 23.14
C LEU A 572 9.30 -33.18 24.35
N MET A 573 8.50 -32.18 24.66
CA MET A 573 8.69 -31.31 25.84
C MET A 573 8.62 -32.11 27.12
N ASP A 574 7.64 -33.00 27.28
CA ASP A 574 7.45 -33.84 28.44
C ASP A 574 8.64 -34.81 28.61
N ALA A 575 9.09 -35.44 27.52
CA ALA A 575 10.26 -36.34 27.52
C ALA A 575 11.57 -35.61 27.85
N ALA A 576 11.72 -34.37 27.35
CA ALA A 576 12.94 -33.57 27.53
C ALA A 576 13.03 -32.85 28.89
N GLN A 577 11.95 -32.80 29.67
CA GLN A 577 11.89 -32.05 30.94
C GLN A 577 13.05 -32.39 31.89
N GLY A 578 13.40 -33.68 32.02
CA GLY A 578 14.54 -34.15 32.83
C GLY A 578 15.90 -33.71 32.28
N VAL A 579 16.03 -33.56 30.97
CA VAL A 579 17.26 -33.11 30.30
C VAL A 579 17.45 -31.62 30.54
N PHE A 580 16.40 -30.81 30.37
CA PHE A 580 16.46 -29.37 30.65
C PHE A 580 16.74 -29.06 32.11
N ALA A 581 16.13 -29.79 33.08
CA ALA A 581 16.41 -29.62 34.49
C ALA A 581 17.91 -29.84 34.80
N LYS A 582 18.51 -30.87 34.22
CA LYS A 582 19.96 -31.16 34.40
C LYS A 582 20.89 -30.17 33.70
N MET A 583 20.45 -29.60 32.57
CA MET A 583 21.16 -28.52 31.90
C MET A 583 21.21 -27.26 32.76
N TYR A 584 20.07 -26.87 33.37
CA TYR A 584 20.00 -25.73 34.29
C TYR A 584 20.83 -25.96 35.56
N GLU A 585 20.82 -27.18 36.13
CA GLU A 585 21.70 -27.54 37.27
C GLU A 585 23.18 -27.43 36.89
N ALA A 586 23.56 -27.84 35.67
CA ALA A 586 24.94 -27.75 35.19
C ALA A 586 25.38 -26.29 34.96
N ALA A 587 24.50 -25.45 34.44
CA ALA A 587 24.73 -24.01 34.24
C ALA A 587 24.80 -23.26 35.59
N GLY A 588 23.94 -23.61 36.56
CA GLY A 588 23.98 -23.07 37.93
C GLY A 588 25.23 -23.45 38.71
N ALA A 589 25.81 -24.64 38.47
CA ALA A 589 27.07 -25.07 39.09
C ALA A 589 28.29 -24.32 38.53
N GLN A 590 28.26 -23.83 37.30
CA GLN A 590 29.32 -22.98 36.73
C GLN A 590 29.25 -21.52 37.18
N ALA A 591 28.07 -21.02 37.58
CA ALA A 591 27.88 -19.67 38.14
C ALA A 591 28.22 -19.58 39.64
N GLY A 592 28.53 -20.71 40.33
CA GLY A 592 28.74 -20.80 41.77
C GLY A 592 30.18 -20.61 42.26
N ALA A 593 31.14 -20.16 41.46
CA ALA A 593 32.52 -19.90 41.87
C ALA A 593 32.82 -18.40 41.99
N GLY A 594 32.16 -17.69 42.91
CA GLY A 594 32.47 -16.33 43.34
C GLY A 594 32.19 -16.19 44.85
N PRO A 595 32.92 -15.34 45.62
CA PRO A 595 33.11 -15.51 47.08
C PRO A 595 31.86 -15.16 47.89
N GLN A 596 31.71 -15.97 48.96
CA GLN A 596 30.69 -15.88 50.01
C GLN A 596 30.59 -14.52 50.70
N GLY A 597 29.38 -14.07 50.94
CA GLY A 597 29.05 -12.98 51.87
C GLY A 597 27.56 -12.89 52.16
N ALA A 598 27.19 -13.47 53.35
CA ALA A 598 26.01 -13.20 54.19
C ALA A 598 24.61 -13.42 53.62
N GLY A 599 23.94 -14.50 54.07
CA GLY A 599 22.48 -14.68 54.07
C GLY A 599 21.83 -14.09 55.32
N PRO A 600 20.59 -14.44 55.74
CA PRO A 600 19.35 -14.50 55.01
C PRO A 600 18.19 -13.80 55.75
N ASN A 601 17.04 -13.56 55.14
CA ASN A 601 15.74 -13.82 55.81
C ASN A 601 14.58 -13.90 54.78
N PRO A 602 13.58 -14.74 55.02
CA PRO A 602 12.53 -15.05 54.09
C PRO A 602 11.24 -14.27 54.35
N GLY A 603 10.55 -13.91 53.33
CA GLY A 603 9.17 -13.44 53.45
C GLY A 603 8.74 -12.52 52.36
N ALA A 604 7.72 -12.96 51.64
CA ALA A 604 6.73 -12.21 50.92
C ALA A 604 6.88 -11.97 49.41
N ASP A 605 5.96 -12.57 48.78
CA ASP A 605 5.15 -12.14 47.65
C ASP A 605 5.75 -12.10 46.25
N THR A 606 5.17 -12.98 45.45
CA THR A 606 5.34 -13.14 44.03
C THR A 606 4.52 -12.10 43.26
N SER A 607 5.24 -11.21 42.56
CA SER A 607 4.71 -10.55 41.37
C SER A 607 5.72 -10.69 40.25
N TYR A 608 5.30 -11.37 39.17
CA TYR A 608 6.08 -11.55 37.96
C TYR A 608 6.28 -10.19 37.26
N GLN A 609 7.53 -9.76 37.16
CA GLN A 609 7.94 -8.76 36.17
C GLN A 609 8.77 -9.46 35.12
N ASN A 610 8.31 -9.44 33.89
CA ASN A 610 9.10 -9.76 32.69
C ASN A 610 10.21 -8.72 32.55
N ASN A 611 11.44 -9.16 32.58
CA ASN A 611 12.57 -8.42 32.04
C ASN A 611 12.98 -9.07 30.73
N ASP A 612 12.67 -8.39 29.63
CA ASP A 612 13.27 -8.63 28.33
C ASP A 612 14.65 -7.99 28.31
N ASP A 613 15.68 -8.77 28.54
CA ASP A 613 17.07 -8.39 28.24
C ASP A 613 17.36 -8.70 26.75
N VAL A 614 17.30 -7.67 25.93
CA VAL A 614 17.79 -7.68 24.55
C VAL A 614 19.31 -7.66 24.59
N VAL A 615 19.95 -8.71 24.11
CA VAL A 615 21.41 -8.77 23.92
C VAL A 615 21.73 -8.11 22.57
N ASP A 616 22.34 -6.93 22.62
CA ASP A 616 22.96 -6.26 21.47
C ASP A 616 24.13 -7.12 20.94
N ALA A 617 24.03 -7.52 19.68
CA ALA A 617 25.14 -8.12 18.96
C ALA A 617 25.90 -7.02 18.18
N ASP A 618 27.05 -6.63 18.68
CA ASP A 618 28.05 -5.80 17.99
C ASP A 618 28.52 -6.45 16.70
N TYR A 619 28.19 -5.86 15.56
CA TYR A 619 28.86 -6.14 14.27
C TYR A 619 29.97 -5.10 14.06
N LYS A 620 31.22 -5.57 14.07
CA LYS A 620 32.36 -4.81 13.55
C LYS A 620 32.42 -4.95 12.04
N GLU A 621 32.45 -3.79 11.37
CA GLU A 621 32.79 -3.66 9.95
C GLU A 621 34.22 -4.14 9.69
N VAL A 622 34.38 -4.88 8.59
CA VAL A 622 35.62 -4.99 7.81
C VAL A 622 35.26 -4.77 6.34
#